data_60ecd124fba9fc805ad9d52fb0c1b991
#
_entry.id   60ecd124fba9fc805ad9d52fb0c1b991
#
_cell.length_a   1.000
_cell.length_b   1.000
_cell.length_c   1.000
_cell.angle_alpha   90.00
_cell.angle_beta   90.00
_cell.angle_gamma   90.00
#
_symmetry.space_group_name_H-M   'P 1'
#
loop_
_entity.id
_entity.type
_entity.pdbx_description
1 polymer ?
#
loop_
_entity_poly.entity_id
_entity_poly.type
_entity_poly.pdbx_seq_one_letter_code
_entity_poly.pdbx_strand_id
1 'polypeptide(L)' 'MTNCSRGLAIEGHDGSFLVVDRVGRVDFVVGVRAHTGEVLSVYLMDVDAEKLIEFLTGKHD' A
#
# COMPACT_ATOMS: atom_id res chain seq x y z
N MET A 1 -8.58 17.06 13.62
CA MET A 1 -8.17 16.70 13.35
C MET A 1 -7.58 16.19 12.91
N THR A 2 -7.25 16.00 12.92
CA THR A 2 -6.64 15.59 12.57
C THR A 2 -6.22 14.81 12.06
N ASN A 3 -6.11 14.48 11.88
CA ASN A 3 -5.68 13.68 11.49
C ASN A 3 -5.04 13.23 10.79
N CYS A 4 -5.02 13.20 11.01
CA CYS A 4 -4.14 12.99 10.18
C CYS A 4 -3.86 11.70 9.83
N SER A 5 -4.53 11.12 9.17
CA SER A 5 -4.28 9.86 8.79
C SER A 5 -3.25 9.82 7.74
N ARG A 6 -2.24 9.06 7.91
CA ARG A 6 -1.26 8.87 6.92
C ARG A 6 -1.43 7.58 6.23
N GLY A 7 -2.46 6.84 6.54
CA GLY A 7 -2.70 5.54 5.96
C GLY A 7 -3.76 5.61 4.88
N LEU A 8 -3.70 4.65 3.99
CA LEU A 8 -4.69 4.50 2.93
C LEU A 8 -5.19 3.07 2.99
N ALA A 9 -6.49 2.91 2.94
CA ALA A 9 -7.08 1.57 2.96
C ALA A 9 -8.02 1.45 1.78
N ILE A 10 -7.85 0.39 1.02
CA ILE A 10 -8.68 0.13 -0.15
C ILE A 10 -9.30 -1.24 0.01
N GLU A 11 -10.59 -1.30 -0.10
CA GLU A 11 -11.30 -2.56 -0.01
C GLU A 11 -11.34 -3.23 -1.37
N GLY A 12 -10.94 -4.48 -1.43
CA GLY A 12 -11.00 -5.23 -2.66
C GLY A 12 -12.39 -5.74 -2.93
N HIS A 13 -12.56 -6.27 -4.12
CA HIS A 13 -13.87 -6.75 -4.54
C HIS A 13 -14.19 -8.11 -3.95
N ASP A 14 -13.21 -8.79 -3.41
CA ASP A 14 -13.41 -10.13 -2.87
C ASP A 14 -13.36 -10.16 -1.34
N GLY A 15 -13.47 -9.00 -0.72
CA GLY A 15 -13.45 -8.95 0.74
C GLY A 15 -12.07 -8.79 1.33
N SER A 16 -11.06 -8.59 0.49
CA SER A 16 -9.72 -8.33 0.98
C SER A 16 -9.51 -6.84 1.14
N PHE A 17 -8.39 -6.48 1.76
CA PHE A 17 -8.05 -5.08 1.98
C PHE A 17 -6.59 -4.86 1.63
N LEU A 18 -6.32 -3.70 1.08
CA LEU A 18 -4.97 -3.21 0.89
C LEU A 18 -4.80 -2.00 1.78
N VAL A 19 -3.75 -2.01 2.59
CA VAL A 19 -3.49 -0.90 3.50
C VAL A 19 -2.08 -0.41 3.25
N VAL A 20 -1.94 0.89 3.11
CA VAL A 20 -0.63 1.51 2.92
C VAL A 20 -0.42 2.49 4.03
N ASP A 21 0.69 2.35 4.74
CA ASP A 21 1.03 3.21 5.85
C ASP A 21 2.37 3.84 5.59
N ARG A 22 2.48 5.11 5.91
CA ARG A 22 3.75 5.80 5.78
C ARG A 22 4.50 5.71 7.10
N VAL A 23 5.71 5.20 7.05
CA VAL A 23 6.48 4.97 8.26
C VAL A 23 7.49 6.07 8.50
N GLY A 24 7.93 6.73 7.46
CA GLY A 24 8.90 7.79 7.60
C GLY A 24 8.72 8.75 6.47
N ARG A 25 9.82 9.36 6.07
CA ARG A 25 9.74 10.31 4.98
C ARG A 25 9.69 9.62 3.63
N VAL A 26 10.39 8.49 3.54
CA VAL A 26 10.51 7.80 2.26
C VAL A 26 10.11 6.35 2.35
N ASP A 27 9.67 5.90 3.52
CA ASP A 27 9.39 4.49 3.73
C ASP A 27 7.89 4.27 3.83
N PHE A 28 7.45 3.12 3.35
CA PHE A 28 6.05 2.73 3.39
C PHE A 28 5.95 1.29 3.82
N VAL A 29 4.84 0.96 4.45
CA VAL A 29 4.49 -0.43 4.70
C VAL A 29 3.19 -0.69 3.97
N VAL A 30 3.19 -1.70 3.11
CA VAL A 30 2.01 -2.10 2.38
C VAL A 30 1.54 -3.41 2.95
N GLY A 31 0.33 -3.42 3.47
CA GLY A 31 -0.25 -4.61 4.04
C GLY A 31 -1.41 -5.09 3.20
N VAL A 32 -1.55 -6.40 3.11
CA VAL A 32 -2.65 -7.01 2.40
C VAL A 32 -3.33 -7.97 3.36
N ARG A 33 -4.63 -7.82 3.49
CA ARG A 33 -5.42 -8.73 4.31
C ARG A 33 -6.35 -9.50 3.39
N ALA A 34 -6.12 -10.79 3.30
CA ALA A 34 -6.94 -11.64 2.46
C ALA A 34 -8.31 -11.84 3.09
N HIS A 35 -9.26 -12.25 2.27
CA HIS A 35 -10.61 -12.49 2.78
C HIS A 35 -10.63 -13.62 3.80
N THR A 36 -9.61 -14.45 3.81
CA THR A 36 -9.51 -15.54 4.78
C THR A 36 -8.99 -15.05 6.13
N GLY A 37 -8.53 -13.81 6.21
CA GLY A 37 -8.00 -13.26 7.44
C GLY A 37 -6.48 -13.24 7.50
N GLU A 38 -5.82 -13.82 6.51
CA GLU A 38 -4.37 -13.79 6.46
C GLU A 38 -3.89 -12.38 6.19
N VAL A 39 -2.80 -12.02 6.85
CA VAL A 39 -2.23 -10.68 6.69
C VAL A 39 -0.77 -10.82 6.32
N LEU A 40 -0.39 -10.11 5.27
CA LEU A 40 1.00 -10.02 4.85
C LEU A 40 1.37 -8.56 4.74
N SER A 41 2.62 -8.23 5.00
CA SER A 41 3.04 -6.85 4.84
C SER A 41 4.42 -6.83 4.22
N VAL A 42 4.69 -5.73 3.51
CA VAL A 42 5.93 -5.53 2.79
C VAL A 42 6.41 -4.12 3.10
N TYR A 43 7.69 -4.00 3.35
CA TYR A 43 8.31 -2.72 3.64
C TYR A 43 8.95 -2.20 2.37
N LEU A 44 8.55 -1.01 1.95
CA LEU A 44 9.00 -0.45 0.68
C LEU A 44 9.57 0.94 0.90
N MET A 45 10.44 1.35 0.00
CA MET A 45 10.97 2.70 -0.02
C MET A 45 10.34 3.45 -1.18
N ASP A 46 10.67 4.74 -1.28
CA ASP A 46 10.04 5.57 -2.30
C ASP A 46 10.41 5.12 -3.71
N VAL A 47 11.61 4.58 -3.89
CA VAL A 47 11.98 4.09 -5.22
C VAL A 47 11.12 2.89 -5.62
N ASP A 48 10.74 2.08 -4.65
CA ASP A 48 9.86 0.96 -4.94
C ASP A 48 8.46 1.44 -5.25
N ALA A 49 8.02 2.49 -4.58
CA ALA A 49 6.71 3.06 -4.85
C ALA A 49 6.65 3.60 -6.27
N GLU A 50 7.73 4.21 -6.73
CA GLU A 50 7.77 4.72 -8.09
C GLU A 50 7.64 3.59 -9.11
N LYS A 51 8.32 2.48 -8.84
CA LYS A 51 8.21 1.34 -9.74
C LYS A 51 6.79 0.81 -9.80
N LEU A 52 6.14 0.79 -8.65
CA LEU A 52 4.77 0.32 -8.59
C LEU A 52 3.85 1.25 -9.37
N ILE A 53 4.04 2.54 -9.21
CA ILE A 53 3.22 3.51 -9.93
C ILE A 53 3.40 3.35 -11.43
N GLU A 54 4.64 3.18 -11.87
CA GLU A 54 4.90 3.00 -13.29
C GLU A 54 4.21 1.76 -13.83
N PHE A 55 4.26 0.70 -13.07
CA PHE A 55 3.61 -0.54 -13.49
C PHE A 55 2.11 -0.36 -13.58
N LEU A 56 1.51 0.27 -12.58
CA LEU A 56 0.07 0.40 -12.52
C LEU A 56 -0.45 1.36 -13.59
N THR A 57 0.34 2.36 -13.95
CA THR A 57 -0.09 3.31 -14.96
C THR A 57 0.31 2.90 -16.36
N GLY A 58 1.05 1.81 -16.49
CA GLY A 58 1.45 1.33 -17.80
C GLY A 58 2.56 2.12 -18.45
N LYS A 59 3.32 2.85 -17.66
CA LYS A 59 4.38 3.68 -18.21
C LYS A 59 5.72 3.02 -18.21
N HIS A 60 5.77 1.77 -17.85
CA HIS A 60 7.03 1.07 -17.93
C HIS A 60 7.29 0.70 -19.37
N ASP A 61 8.43 0.81 -19.80
CA ASP A 61 8.69 0.45 -21.15
C ASP A 61 9.48 -0.77 -21.26
#